data_9f46837dce6faab6c56a7c07b1b0914c
#
_entry.id   9f46837dce6faab6c56a7c07b1b0914c
#
_cell.length_a   1.000
_cell.length_b   1.000
_cell.length_c   1.000
_cell.angle_alpha   90.00
_cell.angle_beta   90.00
_cell.angle_gamma   90.00
#
_symmetry.space_group_name_H-M   'P 1'
#
loop_
_entity.id
_entity.type
_entity.pdbx_description
1 polymer ?
#
loop_
_entity_poly.entity_id
_entity_poly.type
_entity_poly.pdbx_seq_one_letter_code
_entity_poly.pdbx_strand_id
1 'polypeptide(L)'
;MLGGLKKSIYFYQTKSINNIIMKLNCVVVDDSSIQRMIIAKLVNNHPNLHLVGDFSNAIEAKNCMSVHTVDLIFLDIEMPVISGFDFLDGLKVKPQIIFITSKAEYAMKAFDYDATDYLQKPIALDRFNASVRRAMDFHMLKKENQDEEGEHIFIKSNLKKLKIFTNKIKWIEAYGDYVKVVTEEDTNLVLSTMKSFENDLSKDKFIRVHKSYIINIDKVERFNSKFAEIGITKIPLSRNKKEDLIRALAIA
;
A
#
# COMPACT_ATOMS: atom_id res chain seq x y z
N MET A 1 33.74 -9.67 35.63
CA MET A 1 33.44 -9.83 34.21
C MET A 1 32.15 -10.63 34.03
N LEU A 2 31.00 -9.99 34.05
CA LEU A 2 29.69 -10.58 33.69
C LEU A 2 28.69 -9.44 33.51
N GLY A 3 28.76 -8.73 32.38
CA GLY A 3 27.90 -7.59 32.13
C GLY A 3 27.74 -7.33 30.63
N GLY A 4 27.34 -8.34 29.84
CA GLY A 4 27.27 -8.15 28.38
C GLY A 4 26.14 -8.89 27.65
N LEU A 5 25.23 -9.58 28.35
CA LEU A 5 24.30 -10.50 27.69
C LEU A 5 22.80 -10.24 27.93
N LYS A 6 22.42 -9.08 28.49
CA LYS A 6 21.00 -8.77 28.77
C LYS A 6 20.34 -7.67 27.92
N LYS A 7 21.02 -7.14 26.90
CA LYS A 7 20.45 -6.09 26.02
C LYS A 7 19.92 -6.57 24.67
N SER A 8 20.11 -7.84 24.30
CA SER A 8 19.71 -8.35 22.99
C SER A 8 18.35 -9.07 22.94
N ILE A 9 17.70 -9.32 24.06
CA ILE A 9 16.44 -10.11 24.10
C ILE A 9 15.18 -9.21 24.15
N TYR A 10 15.33 -7.90 24.41
CA TYR A 10 14.17 -7.00 24.49
C TYR A 10 13.72 -6.39 23.14
N PHE A 11 14.41 -6.68 22.04
CA PHE A 11 14.10 -6.07 20.73
C PHE A 11 13.15 -6.89 19.84
N TYR A 12 12.77 -8.10 20.28
CA TYR A 12 11.92 -9.00 19.47
C TYR A 12 10.47 -9.17 19.96
N GLN A 13 10.03 -8.45 21.00
CA GLN A 13 8.71 -8.68 21.60
C GLN A 13 7.69 -7.53 21.48
N THR A 14 7.92 -6.48 20.71
CA THR A 14 6.95 -5.40 20.55
C THR A 14 6.48 -5.17 19.11
N LYS A 15 6.49 -6.21 18.25
CA LYS A 15 5.85 -6.20 16.93
C LYS A 15 4.60 -7.08 16.89
N SER A 16 3.79 -7.02 17.91
CA SER A 16 2.48 -7.69 17.90
C SER A 16 1.45 -6.74 18.49
N ILE A 17 0.77 -5.99 17.64
CA ILE A 17 -0.64 -5.55 17.75
C ILE A 17 -0.85 -4.55 16.60
N ASN A 18 -1.30 -5.04 15.50
CA ASN A 18 -2.19 -4.63 14.43
C ASN A 18 -1.78 -5.35 13.15
N ASN A 19 -1.99 -6.67 13.15
CA ASN A 19 -2.02 -7.43 11.91
C ASN A 19 -3.33 -7.07 11.20
N ILE A 20 -3.37 -5.92 10.52
CA ILE A 20 -4.27 -5.77 9.38
C ILE A 20 -3.73 -6.78 8.38
N ILE A 21 -4.41 -7.93 8.26
CA ILE A 21 -4.07 -8.95 7.28
C ILE A 21 -4.20 -8.29 5.93
N MET A 22 -3.07 -7.90 5.34
CA MET A 22 -3.04 -7.32 4.02
C MET A 22 -3.52 -8.37 3.02
N LYS A 23 -4.54 -8.02 2.23
CA LYS A 23 -5.08 -8.88 1.19
C LYS A 23 -4.84 -8.24 -0.17
N LEU A 24 -4.41 -9.03 -1.15
CA LEU A 24 -4.38 -8.64 -2.55
C LEU A 24 -5.75 -8.85 -3.16
N ASN A 25 -6.30 -7.83 -3.79
CA ASN A 25 -7.49 -7.93 -4.63
C ASN A 25 -7.12 -8.67 -5.90
N CYS A 26 -7.72 -9.81 -6.16
CA CYS A 26 -7.36 -10.61 -7.32
C CYS A 26 -8.57 -11.01 -8.16
N VAL A 27 -8.30 -11.23 -9.44
CA VAL A 27 -9.24 -11.82 -10.39
C VAL A 27 -8.69 -13.15 -10.94
N VAL A 28 -9.60 -14.03 -11.32
CA VAL A 28 -9.29 -15.29 -12.00
C VAL A 28 -9.86 -15.22 -13.41
N VAL A 29 -9.05 -15.52 -14.42
CA VAL A 29 -9.46 -15.52 -15.82
C VAL A 29 -9.06 -16.84 -16.46
N ASP A 30 -10.06 -17.67 -16.80
CA ASP A 30 -9.87 -19.02 -17.37
C ASP A 30 -11.17 -19.41 -18.09
N ASP A 31 -11.14 -19.85 -19.32
CA ASP A 31 -12.33 -20.20 -20.11
C ASP A 31 -12.99 -21.50 -19.62
N SER A 32 -12.21 -22.40 -19.00
CA SER A 32 -12.72 -23.63 -18.40
C SER A 32 -13.42 -23.36 -17.07
N SER A 33 -14.72 -23.55 -17.00
CA SER A 33 -15.52 -23.36 -15.77
C SER A 33 -15.01 -24.19 -14.58
N ILE A 34 -14.53 -25.41 -14.85
CA ILE A 34 -14.00 -26.32 -13.83
C ILE A 34 -12.67 -25.78 -13.28
N GLN A 35 -11.74 -25.37 -14.15
CA GLN A 35 -10.45 -24.84 -13.74
C GLN A 35 -10.63 -23.53 -12.99
N ARG A 36 -11.46 -22.62 -13.50
CA ARG A 36 -11.81 -21.35 -12.87
C ARG A 36 -12.36 -21.56 -11.46
N MET A 37 -13.28 -22.50 -11.28
CA MET A 37 -13.85 -22.84 -9.96
C MET A 37 -12.78 -23.37 -8.99
N ILE A 38 -11.84 -24.20 -9.44
CA ILE A 38 -10.74 -24.71 -8.61
C ILE A 38 -9.86 -23.58 -8.15
N ILE A 39 -9.46 -22.67 -9.05
CA ILE A 39 -8.61 -21.54 -8.73
C ILE A 39 -9.32 -20.56 -7.78
N ALA A 40 -10.58 -20.23 -8.07
CA ALA A 40 -11.41 -19.38 -7.22
C ALA A 40 -11.54 -19.94 -5.80
N LYS A 41 -11.66 -21.27 -5.66
CA LYS A 41 -11.68 -21.94 -4.35
C LYS A 41 -10.34 -21.82 -3.61
N LEU A 42 -9.19 -21.94 -4.31
CA LEU A 42 -7.87 -21.75 -3.72
C LEU A 42 -7.71 -20.30 -3.25
N VAL A 43 -8.13 -19.33 -4.06
CA VAL A 43 -8.10 -17.90 -3.74
C VAL A 43 -8.95 -17.59 -2.50
N ASN A 44 -10.20 -18.04 -2.47
CA ASN A 44 -11.12 -17.79 -1.35
C ASN A 44 -10.65 -18.41 -0.02
N ASN A 45 -9.90 -19.50 -0.08
CA ASN A 45 -9.35 -20.16 1.09
C ASN A 45 -8.02 -19.57 1.57
N HIS A 46 -7.40 -18.66 0.80
CA HIS A 46 -6.10 -18.08 1.17
C HIS A 46 -6.28 -16.78 1.99
N PRO A 47 -5.63 -16.67 3.18
CA PRO A 47 -5.85 -15.55 4.11
C PRO A 47 -5.47 -14.17 3.54
N ASN A 48 -4.49 -14.12 2.64
CA ASN A 48 -3.97 -12.88 2.06
C ASN A 48 -4.55 -12.53 0.68
N LEU A 49 -5.60 -13.22 0.23
CA LEU A 49 -6.26 -12.93 -1.04
C LEU A 49 -7.71 -12.51 -0.82
N HIS A 50 -8.20 -11.67 -1.71
CA HIS A 50 -9.60 -11.29 -1.83
C HIS A 50 -10.02 -11.43 -3.29
N LEU A 51 -10.93 -12.35 -3.58
CA LEU A 51 -11.45 -12.55 -4.93
C LEU A 51 -12.44 -11.44 -5.27
N VAL A 52 -12.08 -10.60 -6.24
CA VAL A 52 -12.96 -9.55 -6.80
C VAL A 52 -13.94 -10.14 -7.81
N GLY A 53 -13.49 -11.13 -8.57
CA GLY A 53 -14.33 -11.85 -9.51
C GLY A 53 -13.55 -12.93 -10.26
N ASP A 54 -14.31 -13.83 -10.90
CA ASP A 54 -13.78 -14.84 -11.81
C ASP A 54 -14.51 -14.75 -13.16
N PHE A 55 -13.76 -14.83 -14.25
CA PHE A 55 -14.23 -14.51 -15.61
C PHE A 55 -13.85 -15.56 -16.60
N SER A 56 -14.77 -15.87 -17.53
CA SER A 56 -14.55 -16.85 -18.57
C SER A 56 -13.78 -16.30 -19.78
N ASN A 57 -13.58 -15.00 -19.86
CA ASN A 57 -12.91 -14.34 -20.98
C ASN A 57 -12.27 -13.01 -20.59
N ALA A 58 -11.38 -12.55 -21.45
CA ALA A 58 -10.61 -11.32 -21.29
C ALA A 58 -11.47 -10.04 -21.22
N ILE A 59 -12.61 -10.02 -21.93
CA ILE A 59 -13.45 -8.81 -22.03
C ILE A 59 -14.15 -8.53 -20.70
N GLU A 60 -14.75 -9.56 -20.10
CA GLU A 60 -15.39 -9.44 -18.78
C GLU A 60 -14.40 -9.05 -17.70
N ALA A 61 -13.21 -9.67 -17.70
CA ALA A 61 -12.15 -9.34 -16.78
C ALA A 61 -11.71 -7.86 -16.90
N LYS A 62 -11.52 -7.37 -18.14
CA LYS A 62 -11.16 -5.98 -18.40
C LYS A 62 -12.23 -4.99 -17.92
N ASN A 63 -13.50 -5.31 -18.10
CA ASN A 63 -14.61 -4.49 -17.61
C ASN A 63 -14.61 -4.42 -16.06
N CYS A 64 -14.40 -5.53 -15.37
CA CYS A 64 -14.26 -5.54 -13.92
C CYS A 64 -13.09 -4.67 -13.46
N MET A 65 -11.92 -4.80 -14.10
CA MET A 65 -10.71 -4.05 -13.77
C MET A 65 -10.83 -2.54 -14.04
N SER A 66 -11.79 -2.10 -14.85
CA SER A 66 -12.03 -0.68 -15.09
C SER A 66 -12.73 0.03 -13.93
N VAL A 67 -13.41 -0.72 -13.05
CA VAL A 67 -14.19 -0.21 -11.92
C VAL A 67 -13.68 -0.66 -10.56
N HIS A 68 -12.81 -1.68 -10.52
CA HIS A 68 -12.22 -2.22 -9.31
C HIS A 68 -10.69 -2.19 -9.38
N THR A 69 -10.06 -1.86 -8.26
CA THR A 69 -8.59 -2.01 -8.13
C THR A 69 -8.26 -3.48 -8.01
N VAL A 70 -7.43 -3.98 -8.93
CA VAL A 70 -6.94 -5.37 -8.96
C VAL A 70 -5.43 -5.36 -8.81
N ASP A 71 -4.93 -6.08 -7.81
CA ASP A 71 -3.50 -6.17 -7.50
C ASP A 71 -2.85 -7.37 -8.20
N LEU A 72 -3.61 -8.45 -8.41
CA LEU A 72 -3.12 -9.73 -8.92
C LEU A 72 -4.12 -10.38 -9.88
N ILE A 73 -3.63 -10.91 -10.99
CA ILE A 73 -4.42 -11.73 -11.92
C ILE A 73 -3.87 -13.17 -11.93
N PHE A 74 -4.75 -14.13 -11.73
CA PHE A 74 -4.54 -15.52 -12.08
C PHE A 74 -5.09 -15.74 -13.49
N LEU A 75 -4.23 -15.98 -14.47
CA LEU A 75 -4.56 -15.87 -15.89
C LEU A 75 -4.22 -17.15 -16.63
N ASP A 76 -5.22 -17.77 -17.25
CA ASP A 76 -4.93 -18.79 -18.26
C ASP A 76 -4.39 -18.15 -19.53
N ILE A 77 -3.43 -18.84 -20.14
CA ILE A 77 -2.83 -18.41 -21.40
C ILE A 77 -3.70 -18.80 -22.59
N GLU A 78 -4.25 -20.02 -22.54
CA GLU A 78 -4.99 -20.62 -23.65
C GLU A 78 -6.48 -20.36 -23.55
N MET A 79 -6.91 -19.17 -23.91
CA MET A 79 -8.33 -18.83 -23.98
C MET A 79 -8.75 -18.63 -25.45
N PRO A 80 -10.01 -18.95 -25.80
CA PRO A 80 -10.55 -18.69 -27.12
C PRO A 80 -10.60 -17.21 -27.45
N VAL A 81 -10.40 -16.86 -28.72
CA VAL A 81 -10.51 -15.51 -29.29
C VAL A 81 -9.40 -14.56 -28.85
N ILE A 82 -9.16 -14.40 -27.55
CA ILE A 82 -8.12 -13.52 -26.98
C ILE A 82 -7.30 -14.37 -26.02
N SER A 83 -6.03 -14.61 -26.36
CA SER A 83 -5.13 -15.33 -25.45
C SER A 83 -4.81 -14.51 -24.20
N GLY A 84 -4.29 -15.16 -23.14
CA GLY A 84 -3.83 -14.46 -21.94
C GLY A 84 -2.76 -13.41 -22.24
N PHE A 85 -1.89 -13.64 -23.21
CA PHE A 85 -0.89 -12.66 -23.64
C PHE A 85 -1.51 -11.45 -24.34
N ASP A 86 -2.42 -11.67 -25.30
CA ASP A 86 -3.12 -10.59 -26.01
C ASP A 86 -3.97 -9.74 -25.04
N PHE A 87 -4.55 -10.39 -24.03
CA PHE A 87 -5.26 -9.70 -22.97
C PHE A 87 -4.33 -8.72 -22.22
N LEU A 88 -3.12 -9.15 -21.84
CA LEU A 88 -2.17 -8.30 -21.13
C LEU A 88 -1.63 -7.14 -21.98
N ASP A 89 -1.47 -7.37 -23.28
CA ASP A 89 -1.05 -6.31 -24.21
C ASP A 89 -2.11 -5.22 -24.37
N GLY A 90 -3.37 -5.58 -24.14
CA GLY A 90 -4.50 -4.65 -24.17
C GLY A 90 -4.74 -3.87 -22.87
N LEU A 91 -3.95 -4.09 -21.80
CA LEU A 91 -4.09 -3.42 -20.53
C LEU A 91 -3.22 -2.16 -20.47
N LYS A 92 -3.79 -1.02 -20.05
CA LYS A 92 -3.05 0.24 -19.82
C LYS A 92 -2.18 0.18 -18.57
N VAL A 93 -2.69 -0.45 -17.51
CA VAL A 93 -2.00 -0.66 -16.24
C VAL A 93 -2.03 -2.16 -15.98
N LYS A 94 -0.86 -2.73 -15.79
CA LYS A 94 -0.72 -4.18 -15.53
C LYS A 94 -0.63 -4.42 -14.04
N PRO A 95 -1.57 -5.19 -13.44
CA PRO A 95 -1.38 -5.74 -12.10
C PRO A 95 -0.30 -6.82 -12.12
N GLN A 96 -0.01 -7.41 -10.97
CA GLN A 96 0.82 -8.61 -10.91
C GLN A 96 0.14 -9.77 -11.62
N ILE A 97 0.94 -10.65 -12.22
CA ILE A 97 0.42 -11.74 -13.05
C ILE A 97 0.98 -13.07 -12.55
N ILE A 98 0.10 -14.02 -12.30
CA ILE A 98 0.43 -15.43 -12.15
C ILE A 98 -0.26 -16.17 -13.29
N PHE A 99 0.53 -16.65 -14.24
CA PHE A 99 -0.01 -17.47 -15.30
C PHE A 99 -0.37 -18.88 -14.81
N ILE A 100 -1.46 -19.42 -15.32
CA ILE A 100 -1.93 -20.77 -15.03
C ILE A 100 -2.24 -21.46 -16.34
N THR A 101 -1.52 -22.52 -16.69
CA THR A 101 -1.70 -23.19 -18.00
C THR A 101 -1.29 -24.66 -17.94
N SER A 102 -1.77 -25.44 -18.89
CA SER A 102 -1.40 -26.87 -19.07
C SER A 102 -0.05 -27.05 -19.74
N LYS A 103 0.46 -26.03 -20.46
CA LYS A 103 1.65 -26.16 -21.31
C LYS A 103 2.88 -25.54 -20.69
N ALA A 104 3.89 -26.36 -20.40
CA ALA A 104 5.16 -25.92 -19.84
C ALA A 104 5.97 -25.00 -20.77
N GLU A 105 5.77 -25.09 -22.08
CA GLU A 105 6.48 -24.30 -23.10
C GLU A 105 6.24 -22.79 -22.99
N TYR A 106 5.14 -22.34 -22.39
CA TYR A 106 4.85 -20.94 -22.19
C TYR A 106 5.63 -20.30 -21.02
N ALA A 107 6.33 -21.10 -20.22
CA ALA A 107 7.09 -20.57 -19.08
C ALA A 107 8.17 -19.55 -19.52
N MET A 108 8.85 -19.81 -20.65
CA MET A 108 9.82 -18.88 -21.20
C MET A 108 9.16 -17.56 -21.66
N LYS A 109 8.02 -17.65 -22.36
CA LYS A 109 7.29 -16.48 -22.83
C LYS A 109 6.66 -15.69 -21.69
N ALA A 110 6.24 -16.35 -20.61
CA ALA A 110 5.72 -15.68 -19.42
C ALA A 110 6.75 -14.74 -18.77
N PHE A 111 8.04 -15.07 -18.91
CA PHE A 111 9.13 -14.23 -18.43
C PHE A 111 9.20 -12.87 -19.15
N ASP A 112 8.90 -12.85 -20.47
CA ASP A 112 8.88 -11.61 -21.27
C ASP A 112 7.78 -10.62 -20.82
N TYR A 113 6.80 -11.09 -20.06
CA TYR A 113 5.67 -10.32 -19.52
C TYR A 113 5.86 -9.89 -18.07
N ASP A 114 7.07 -10.03 -17.50
CA ASP A 114 7.35 -9.72 -16.10
C ASP A 114 6.39 -10.43 -15.12
N ALA A 115 6.00 -11.66 -15.46
CA ALA A 115 5.09 -12.43 -14.63
C ALA A 115 5.70 -12.71 -13.26
N THR A 116 4.90 -12.51 -12.22
CA THR A 116 5.29 -12.78 -10.82
C THR A 116 5.58 -14.27 -10.61
N ASP A 117 4.79 -15.13 -11.25
CA ASP A 117 5.01 -16.58 -11.24
C ASP A 117 4.24 -17.26 -12.37
N TYR A 118 4.48 -18.57 -12.49
CA TYR A 118 3.90 -19.47 -13.46
C TYR A 118 3.48 -20.77 -12.77
N LEU A 119 2.23 -21.18 -12.94
CA LEU A 119 1.66 -22.38 -12.36
C LEU A 119 1.21 -23.35 -13.46
N GLN A 120 1.73 -24.56 -13.43
CA GLN A 120 1.29 -25.60 -14.35
C GLN A 120 0.08 -26.37 -13.78
N LYS A 121 -0.93 -26.58 -14.60
CA LYS A 121 -2.08 -27.44 -14.29
C LYS A 121 -1.66 -28.93 -14.33
N PRO A 122 -2.06 -29.77 -13.33
CA PRO A 122 -2.89 -29.48 -12.17
C PRO A 122 -2.12 -28.71 -11.08
N ILE A 123 -2.76 -27.73 -10.46
CA ILE A 123 -2.12 -26.83 -9.50
C ILE A 123 -1.96 -27.55 -8.15
N ALA A 124 -0.71 -27.74 -7.74
CA ALA A 124 -0.40 -28.18 -6.37
C ALA A 124 -0.55 -27.03 -5.37
N LEU A 125 -1.17 -27.30 -4.21
CA LEU A 125 -1.44 -26.29 -3.18
C LEU A 125 -0.16 -25.58 -2.72
N ASP A 126 0.93 -26.32 -2.52
CA ASP A 126 2.21 -25.76 -2.09
C ASP A 126 2.78 -24.78 -3.13
N ARG A 127 2.64 -25.09 -4.43
CA ARG A 127 3.05 -24.18 -5.52
C ARG A 127 2.18 -22.95 -5.60
N PHE A 128 0.86 -23.10 -5.40
CA PHE A 128 -0.05 -21.95 -5.31
C PHE A 128 0.35 -21.03 -4.14
N ASN A 129 0.54 -21.59 -2.95
CA ASN A 129 0.95 -20.80 -1.78
C ASN A 129 2.31 -20.11 -1.98
N ALA A 130 3.26 -20.77 -2.64
CA ALA A 130 4.56 -20.18 -2.96
C ALA A 130 4.43 -19.00 -3.95
N SER A 131 3.58 -19.12 -4.98
CA SER A 131 3.34 -18.04 -5.94
C SER A 131 2.63 -16.84 -5.29
N VAL A 132 1.66 -17.08 -4.42
CA VAL A 132 1.01 -16.00 -3.64
C VAL A 132 2.00 -15.31 -2.72
N ARG A 133 2.90 -16.04 -2.07
CA ARG A 133 3.95 -15.44 -1.23
C ARG A 133 4.83 -14.49 -2.05
N ARG A 134 5.29 -14.91 -3.24
CA ARG A 134 6.05 -14.04 -4.16
C ARG A 134 5.26 -12.78 -4.53
N ALA A 135 3.97 -12.91 -4.80
CA ALA A 135 3.13 -11.77 -5.11
C ALA A 135 3.00 -10.81 -3.93
N MET A 136 2.89 -11.32 -2.70
CA MET A 136 2.89 -10.51 -1.49
C MET A 136 4.21 -9.76 -1.27
N ASP A 137 5.34 -10.48 -1.41
CA ASP A 137 6.68 -9.88 -1.25
C ASP A 137 6.89 -8.75 -2.29
N PHE A 138 6.51 -8.99 -3.55
CA PHE A 138 6.60 -7.97 -4.60
C PHE A 138 5.70 -6.77 -4.33
N HIS A 139 4.49 -6.99 -3.84
CA HIS A 139 3.56 -5.91 -3.49
C HIS A 139 4.09 -5.05 -2.33
N MET A 140 4.71 -5.68 -1.32
CA MET A 140 5.34 -4.97 -0.20
C MET A 140 6.53 -4.13 -0.68
N LEU A 141 7.43 -4.70 -1.50
CA LEU A 141 8.57 -3.97 -2.08
C LEU A 141 8.12 -2.80 -2.95
N LYS A 142 7.07 -2.98 -3.75
CA LYS A 142 6.52 -1.91 -4.59
C LYS A 142 5.94 -0.77 -3.74
N LYS A 143 5.29 -1.11 -2.63
CA LYS A 143 4.73 -0.15 -1.68
C LYS A 143 5.84 0.61 -0.95
N GLU A 144 6.88 -0.09 -0.48
CA GLU A 144 8.07 0.53 0.11
C GLU A 144 8.78 1.47 -0.88
N ASN A 145 8.96 1.06 -2.13
CA ASN A 145 9.56 1.91 -3.18
C ASN A 145 8.68 3.13 -3.53
N GLN A 146 7.35 2.98 -3.56
CA GLN A 146 6.44 4.13 -3.76
C GLN A 146 6.50 5.10 -2.57
N ASP A 147 6.71 4.59 -1.37
CA ASP A 147 6.97 5.41 -0.18
C ASP A 147 8.34 6.13 -0.27
N GLU A 148 9.33 5.55 -0.98
CA GLU A 148 10.64 6.15 -1.21
C GLU A 148 10.71 7.12 -2.43
N GLU A 149 9.80 7.03 -3.39
CA GLU A 149 9.66 7.96 -4.52
C GLU A 149 8.71 9.14 -4.23
N GLY A 150 8.08 9.18 -3.03
CA GLY A 150 7.13 10.23 -2.64
C GLY A 150 7.78 11.60 -2.44
N GLU A 151 6.94 12.64 -2.40
CA GLU A 151 7.34 13.98 -1.96
C GLU A 151 8.05 13.89 -0.61
N HIS A 152 9.18 14.56 -0.48
CA HIS A 152 9.97 14.56 0.74
C HIS A 152 10.46 15.97 1.08
N ILE A 153 10.74 16.18 2.35
CA ILE A 153 11.39 17.38 2.85
C ILE A 153 12.72 17.02 3.50
N PHE A 154 13.66 17.97 3.48
CA PHE A 154 14.90 17.86 4.24
C PHE A 154 14.81 18.69 5.51
N ILE A 155 14.96 18.04 6.66
CA ILE A 155 15.04 18.72 7.95
C ILE A 155 16.46 18.66 8.49
N LYS A 156 16.85 19.67 9.29
CA LYS A 156 18.10 19.65 10.04
C LYS A 156 17.80 19.21 11.47
N SER A 157 18.22 18.01 11.83
CA SER A 157 18.12 17.47 13.17
C SER A 157 19.51 17.00 13.62
N ASN A 158 19.96 17.42 14.81
CA ASN A 158 21.26 17.02 15.38
C ASN A 158 22.45 17.20 14.43
N LEU A 159 22.56 18.37 13.78
CA LEU A 159 23.61 18.70 12.81
C LEU A 159 23.62 17.86 11.52
N LYS A 160 22.65 17.00 11.32
CA LYS A 160 22.49 16.18 10.11
C LYS A 160 21.27 16.63 9.31
N LYS A 161 21.38 16.54 7.98
CA LYS A 161 20.20 16.63 7.11
C LYS A 161 19.52 15.26 7.07
N LEU A 162 18.27 15.21 7.46
CA LEU A 162 17.43 14.01 7.41
C LEU A 162 16.36 14.20 6.34
N LYS A 163 16.25 13.24 5.43
CA LYS A 163 15.17 13.15 4.43
C LYS A 163 13.95 12.52 5.09
N ILE A 164 12.81 13.20 5.05
CA ILE A 164 11.53 12.67 5.55
C ILE A 164 10.52 12.71 4.42
N PHE A 165 9.92 11.56 4.11
CA PHE A 165 8.83 11.47 3.15
C PHE A 165 7.54 12.06 3.74
N THR A 166 6.84 12.89 2.97
CA THR A 166 5.67 13.64 3.45
C THR A 166 4.51 12.73 3.80
N ASN A 167 4.34 11.60 3.10
CA ASN A 167 3.33 10.58 3.37
C ASN A 167 3.50 9.90 4.75
N LYS A 168 4.73 9.86 5.30
CA LYS A 168 5.02 9.34 6.65
C LYS A 168 4.73 10.35 7.76
N ILE A 169 4.61 11.64 7.45
CA ILE A 169 4.34 12.68 8.44
C ILE A 169 2.86 12.61 8.85
N LYS A 170 2.61 12.48 10.15
CA LYS A 170 1.26 12.54 10.75
C LYS A 170 0.84 13.97 11.04
N TRP A 171 1.68 14.68 11.80
CA TRP A 171 1.48 16.09 12.11
C TRP A 171 2.81 16.76 12.46
N ILE A 172 2.77 18.08 12.51
CA ILE A 172 3.86 18.94 12.94
C ILE A 172 3.35 19.78 14.10
N GLU A 173 4.13 19.86 15.18
CA GLU A 173 3.77 20.51 16.42
C GLU A 173 4.84 21.54 16.82
N ALA A 174 4.42 22.75 17.19
CA ALA A 174 5.31 23.75 17.79
C ALA A 174 5.73 23.32 19.20
N TYR A 175 7.03 23.37 19.47
CA TYR A 175 7.60 22.97 20.76
C TYR A 175 8.70 23.92 21.19
N GLY A 176 8.33 25.01 21.90
CA GLY A 176 9.24 26.10 22.24
C GLY A 176 9.85 26.74 20.99
N ASP A 177 11.17 26.80 20.93
CA ASP A 177 11.93 27.30 19.78
C ASP A 177 12.11 26.21 18.66
N TYR A 178 11.58 25.03 18.87
CA TYR A 178 11.67 23.90 17.96
C TYR A 178 10.29 23.56 17.38
N VAL A 179 10.33 22.74 16.35
CA VAL A 179 9.17 22.10 15.76
C VAL A 179 9.37 20.59 15.83
N LYS A 180 8.36 19.88 16.33
CA LYS A 180 8.31 18.42 16.29
C LYS A 180 7.69 17.97 14.97
N VAL A 181 8.39 17.16 14.22
CA VAL A 181 7.88 16.45 13.06
C VAL A 181 7.57 15.02 13.51
N VAL A 182 6.29 14.70 13.64
CA VAL A 182 5.81 13.38 14.11
C VAL A 182 5.48 12.54 12.90
N THR A 183 6.19 11.44 12.75
CA THR A 183 5.99 10.45 11.68
C THR A 183 5.31 9.19 12.22
N GLU A 184 5.15 8.18 11.39
CA GLU A 184 4.65 6.87 11.79
C GLU A 184 5.64 6.13 12.69
N GLU A 185 6.93 6.35 12.47
CA GLU A 185 8.03 5.62 13.11
C GLU A 185 8.68 6.41 14.25
N ASP A 186 8.89 7.72 14.04
CA ASP A 186 9.71 8.56 14.90
C ASP A 186 9.14 9.95 15.15
N THR A 187 9.75 10.67 16.11
CA THR A 187 9.54 12.11 16.35
C THR A 187 10.86 12.83 16.25
N ASN A 188 10.95 13.78 15.32
CA ASN A 188 12.15 14.56 15.08
C ASN A 188 11.97 16.01 15.57
N LEU A 189 12.92 16.49 16.37
CA LEU A 189 12.99 17.89 16.79
C LEU A 189 13.84 18.70 15.82
N VAL A 190 13.29 19.78 15.29
CA VAL A 190 13.91 20.63 14.28
C VAL A 190 13.92 22.08 14.75
N LEU A 191 15.05 22.71 14.72
CA LEU A 191 15.14 24.17 14.95
C LEU A 191 14.60 24.88 13.69
N SER A 192 13.31 25.22 13.72
CA SER A 192 12.58 25.82 12.60
C SER A 192 11.28 26.46 13.11
N THR A 193 10.52 27.05 12.19
CA THR A 193 9.23 27.68 12.50
C THR A 193 8.07 26.95 11.83
N MET A 194 6.88 27.04 12.42
CA MET A 194 5.65 26.52 11.81
C MET A 194 5.38 27.13 10.44
N LYS A 195 5.75 28.39 10.23
CA LYS A 195 5.59 29.09 8.95
C LYS A 195 6.50 28.53 7.86
N SER A 196 7.72 28.14 8.20
CA SER A 196 8.63 27.47 7.26
C SER A 196 8.03 26.17 6.77
N PHE A 197 7.59 25.31 7.70
CA PHE A 197 6.95 24.04 7.33
C PHE A 197 5.66 24.22 6.52
N GLU A 198 4.86 25.25 6.82
CA GLU A 198 3.64 25.57 6.06
C GLU A 198 3.95 25.96 4.59
N ASN A 199 5.14 26.54 4.33
CA ASN A 199 5.60 26.87 2.99
C ASN A 199 6.23 25.68 2.26
N ASP A 200 6.90 24.78 2.98
CA ASP A 200 7.67 23.67 2.43
C ASP A 200 6.78 22.43 2.12
N LEU A 201 5.59 22.38 2.72
CA LEU A 201 4.66 21.25 2.57
C LEU A 201 3.55 21.55 1.56
N SER A 202 3.15 20.52 0.80
CA SER A 202 2.03 20.61 -0.13
C SER A 202 0.74 20.95 0.61
N LYS A 203 0.03 21.98 0.11
CA LYS A 203 -1.26 22.43 0.66
C LYS A 203 -2.40 21.46 0.40
N ASP A 204 -2.23 20.55 -0.55
CA ASP A 204 -3.21 19.51 -0.87
C ASP A 204 -3.19 18.39 0.16
N LYS A 205 -2.05 18.21 0.86
CA LYS A 205 -1.87 17.15 1.86
C LYS A 205 -1.76 17.66 3.28
N PHE A 206 -1.39 18.93 3.48
CA PHE A 206 -1.13 19.48 4.80
C PHE A 206 -1.94 20.75 5.05
N ILE A 207 -2.56 20.81 6.21
CA ILE A 207 -3.32 21.96 6.63
C ILE A 207 -2.93 22.43 8.04
N ARG A 208 -2.73 23.73 8.20
CA ARG A 208 -2.53 24.33 9.52
C ARG A 208 -3.86 24.53 10.23
N VAL A 209 -4.13 23.71 11.23
CA VAL A 209 -5.40 23.70 11.98
C VAL A 209 -5.36 24.48 13.28
N HIS A 210 -4.16 24.79 13.78
CA HIS A 210 -3.95 25.54 15.01
C HIS A 210 -2.66 26.36 14.93
N LYS A 211 -2.51 27.39 15.80
CA LYS A 211 -1.24 28.14 15.86
C LYS A 211 -0.02 27.25 16.06
N SER A 212 -0.21 26.10 16.72
CA SER A 212 0.84 25.14 17.06
C SER A 212 0.78 23.82 16.29
N TYR A 213 -0.17 23.63 15.35
CA TYR A 213 -0.33 22.34 14.66
C TYR A 213 -0.60 22.49 13.16
N ILE A 214 0.17 21.72 12.37
CA ILE A 214 -0.09 21.39 10.97
C ILE A 214 -0.34 19.89 10.91
N ILE A 215 -1.40 19.44 10.26
CA ILE A 215 -1.74 18.02 10.15
C ILE A 215 -1.71 17.55 8.70
N ASN A 216 -1.41 16.27 8.51
CA ASN A 216 -1.60 15.59 7.26
C ASN A 216 -3.07 15.17 7.13
N ILE A 217 -3.73 15.61 6.06
CA ILE A 217 -5.16 15.41 5.80
C ILE A 217 -5.45 13.92 5.64
N ASP A 218 -4.59 13.17 4.97
CA ASP A 218 -4.73 11.74 4.73
C ASP A 218 -4.66 10.88 6.01
N LYS A 219 -4.15 11.45 7.12
CA LYS A 219 -4.01 10.76 8.41
C LYS A 219 -5.13 11.09 9.40
N VAL A 220 -6.11 11.93 8.99
CA VAL A 220 -7.24 12.29 9.85
C VAL A 220 -8.27 11.17 9.83
N GLU A 221 -8.48 10.53 10.97
CA GLU A 221 -9.48 9.44 11.13
C GLU A 221 -10.86 9.98 11.50
N ARG A 222 -10.89 10.99 12.39
CA ARG A 222 -12.14 11.61 12.88
C ARG A 222 -11.88 13.07 13.24
N PHE A 223 -12.91 13.88 13.22
CA PHE A 223 -12.82 15.25 13.71
C PHE A 223 -14.17 15.77 14.22
N ASN A 224 -14.13 16.81 15.06
CA ASN A 224 -15.30 17.55 15.52
C ASN A 224 -15.00 19.06 15.55
N SER A 225 -15.81 19.85 16.25
CA SER A 225 -15.61 21.31 16.34
C SER A 225 -14.39 21.75 17.17
N LYS A 226 -13.78 20.84 17.93
CA LYS A 226 -12.71 21.20 18.88
C LYS A 226 -11.37 20.54 18.54
N PHE A 227 -11.36 19.37 17.92
CA PHE A 227 -10.13 18.61 17.62
C PHE A 227 -10.29 17.70 16.40
N ALA A 228 -9.16 17.35 15.79
CA ALA A 228 -8.99 16.26 14.84
C ALA A 228 -8.28 15.09 15.54
N GLU A 229 -8.65 13.85 15.19
CA GLU A 229 -8.05 12.62 15.71
C GLU A 229 -7.15 11.99 14.65
N ILE A 230 -5.90 11.73 15.02
CA ILE A 230 -4.92 11.01 14.21
C ILE A 230 -4.36 9.89 15.09
N GLY A 231 -4.77 8.66 14.83
CA GLY A 231 -4.54 7.55 15.74
C GLY A 231 -5.17 7.83 17.11
N ILE A 232 -4.37 7.72 18.16
CA ILE A 232 -4.81 8.01 19.55
C ILE A 232 -4.69 9.48 19.96
N THR A 233 -4.16 10.34 19.09
CA THR A 233 -3.83 11.72 19.41
C THR A 233 -4.95 12.68 18.99
N LYS A 234 -5.36 13.54 19.92
CA LYS A 234 -6.35 14.61 19.68
C LYS A 234 -5.64 15.94 19.45
N ILE A 235 -5.69 16.47 18.25
CA ILE A 235 -5.06 17.71 17.85
C ILE A 235 -6.09 18.84 17.87
N PRO A 236 -5.87 19.93 18.63
CA PRO A 236 -6.83 21.00 18.77
C PRO A 236 -7.04 21.75 17.46
N LEU A 237 -8.28 22.13 17.19
CA LEU A 237 -8.68 22.97 16.06
C LEU A 237 -8.94 24.40 16.51
N SER A 238 -8.40 25.38 15.81
CA SER A 238 -8.79 26.79 15.95
C SER A 238 -10.22 27.01 15.40
N ARG A 239 -10.96 27.92 16.02
CA ARG A 239 -12.39 28.16 15.71
C ARG A 239 -12.66 28.34 14.20
N ASN A 240 -11.78 29.05 13.50
CA ASN A 240 -11.93 29.37 12.08
C ASN A 240 -11.35 28.31 11.13
N LYS A 241 -10.78 27.21 11.66
CA LYS A 241 -10.10 26.19 10.85
C LYS A 241 -10.92 24.93 10.59
N LYS A 242 -12.10 24.83 11.20
CA LYS A 242 -13.00 23.69 10.99
C LYS A 242 -13.49 23.63 9.53
N GLU A 243 -13.92 24.77 8.98
CA GLU A 243 -14.43 24.82 7.61
C GLU A 243 -13.33 24.57 6.58
N ASP A 244 -12.12 25.08 6.84
CA ASP A 244 -10.95 24.81 6.01
C ASP A 244 -10.64 23.31 5.99
N LEU A 245 -10.69 22.64 7.16
CA LEU A 245 -10.47 21.19 7.27
C LEU A 245 -11.56 20.38 6.52
N ILE A 246 -12.84 20.77 6.67
CA ILE A 246 -13.94 20.11 5.95
C ILE A 246 -13.76 20.23 4.43
N ARG A 247 -13.37 21.39 3.94
CA ARG A 247 -13.10 21.59 2.51
C ARG A 247 -11.93 20.75 2.03
N ALA A 248 -10.85 20.68 2.81
CA ALA A 248 -9.68 19.88 2.47
C ALA A 248 -10.02 18.37 2.41
N LEU A 249 -10.79 17.85 3.37
CA LEU A 249 -11.22 16.45 3.41
C LEU A 249 -12.27 16.09 2.32
N ALA A 250 -12.98 17.06 1.76
CA ALA A 250 -13.95 16.83 0.69
C ALA A 250 -13.32 16.78 -0.72
N ILE A 251 -12.05 17.20 -0.85
CA ILE A 251 -11.30 17.25 -2.11
C ILE A 251 -10.30 16.06 -2.18
N ALA A 252 -9.99 15.44 -1.05
CA ALA A 252 -9.05 14.31 -0.90
C ALA A 252 -9.80 12.95 -1.19
#